data_3992559938566c161ad2b603bce53b0b
#
_entry.id   3992559938566c161ad2b603bce53b0b
#
_cell.length_a   1.000
_cell.length_b   1.000
_cell.length_c   1.000
_cell.angle_alpha   90.00
_cell.angle_beta   90.00
_cell.angle_gamma   90.00
#
_symmetry.space_group_name_H-M   'P 1'
#
loop_
_entity.id
_entity.type
_entity.pdbx_description
1 polymer ?
#
loop_
_entity_poly.entity_id
_entity_poly.type
_entity_poly.pdbx_seq_one_letter_code
_entity_poly.pdbx_strand_id
1 'polypeptide(L)'
;MNAFPSRCFSGNRKLAIQKRPRRPKWAEFVAIVVVLTLWGPRVKAQPGAKVPRIGYLALVSGPAWQEEEFLQGLRDLGYVDGKNIIIEYRWAAGKADRLPALAEELVRLKVDLIAARTTPAVQAAKNATTSIPIVILSSADPVRTGFVASLARPGGNITGMSSIMPELAGKRLELLKEVVPKLSRVAFLAYGPDPAHKLFVKDTEDAARQFKMSFQPLIIGAPEGIEGAFSAMRKERAGALIVQPLFINNLDRGKRSRNSP
;
A
#
# COMPACT_ATOMS: atom_id res chain seq x y z
N MET A 1 6.30 53.13 93.44
CA MET A 1 5.58 53.17 94.73
C MET A 1 4.44 52.20 94.63
N ASN A 2 4.36 51.27 95.62
CA ASN A 2 3.26 50.44 96.08
C ASN A 2 2.82 49.35 95.12
N ALA A 3 2.93 48.15 95.45
CA ALA A 3 2.82 47.26 96.61
C ALA A 3 1.98 46.06 96.18
N PHE A 4 2.49 44.89 96.43
CA PHE A 4 1.82 43.58 96.43
C PHE A 4 0.55 43.51 97.29
N PRO A 5 -0.36 42.52 97.03
CA PRO A 5 -0.13 41.26 97.73
C PRO A 5 -0.55 40.00 97.00
N SER A 6 0.13 38.97 97.43
CA SER A 6 -0.08 37.50 97.26
C SER A 6 -1.49 37.03 97.64
N ARG A 7 -2.03 36.07 96.88
CA ARG A 7 -2.96 34.99 97.38
C ARG A 7 -2.66 33.67 96.72
N CYS A 8 -2.24 32.75 97.53
CA CYS A 8 -2.29 31.31 97.27
C CYS A 8 -3.72 30.82 97.03
N PHE A 9 -3.93 30.01 96.04
CA PHE A 9 -5.00 29.04 96.02
C PHE A 9 -4.50 27.71 95.51
N SER A 10 -4.41 26.77 96.46
CA SER A 10 -4.24 25.34 96.21
C SER A 10 -5.49 24.77 95.59
N GLY A 11 -5.35 24.11 94.47
CA GLY A 11 -6.41 23.40 93.76
C GLY A 11 -5.88 22.21 93.05
N ASN A 12 -5.81 21.14 93.76
CA ASN A 12 -5.40 19.80 93.29
C ASN A 12 -6.45 19.28 92.30
N ARG A 13 -6.24 19.42 90.95
CA ARG A 13 -7.08 18.77 89.93
C ARG A 13 -6.32 17.55 89.40
N LYS A 14 -6.75 16.40 89.80
CA LYS A 14 -6.36 15.12 89.21
C LYS A 14 -6.77 15.14 87.73
N LEU A 15 -5.78 15.20 86.86
CA LEU A 15 -5.97 14.95 85.41
C LEU A 15 -6.26 13.50 85.19
N ALA A 16 -7.50 13.17 84.88
CA ALA A 16 -7.90 11.84 84.40
C ALA A 16 -7.27 11.57 83.02
N ILE A 17 -6.27 10.73 82.98
CA ILE A 17 -5.72 10.23 81.73
C ILE A 17 -6.74 9.32 81.05
N GLN A 18 -7.47 9.83 80.09
CA GLN A 18 -8.39 9.09 79.25
C GLN A 18 -7.58 8.18 78.33
N LYS A 19 -7.48 6.91 78.66
CA LYS A 19 -6.84 5.87 77.80
C LYS A 19 -7.68 5.77 76.52
N ARG A 20 -7.11 6.27 75.42
CA ARG A 20 -7.66 5.99 74.07
C ARG A 20 -7.71 4.49 73.84
N PRO A 21 -8.84 3.90 73.35
CA PRO A 21 -8.91 2.50 73.04
C PRO A 21 -7.86 2.18 71.91
N ARG A 22 -7.01 1.21 72.14
CA ARG A 22 -6.08 0.68 71.13
C ARG A 22 -6.90 0.09 70.00
N ARG A 23 -6.92 0.74 68.81
CA ARG A 23 -7.52 0.14 67.62
C ARG A 23 -6.82 -1.18 67.31
N PRO A 24 -7.59 -2.24 67.09
CA PRO A 24 -6.99 -3.56 66.80
C PRO A 24 -6.21 -3.48 65.47
N LYS A 25 -4.97 -3.99 65.44
CA LYS A 25 -4.05 -3.92 64.30
C LYS A 25 -4.64 -4.43 62.98
N TRP A 26 -5.64 -5.31 63.05
CA TRP A 26 -6.33 -5.83 61.87
C TRP A 26 -7.18 -4.73 61.18
N ALA A 27 -7.67 -3.73 61.89
CA ALA A 27 -8.43 -2.63 61.30
C ALA A 27 -7.55 -1.70 60.42
N GLU A 28 -6.28 -1.56 60.73
CA GLU A 28 -5.31 -0.84 59.89
C GLU A 28 -4.99 -1.63 58.62
N PHE A 29 -4.85 -2.98 58.73
CA PHE A 29 -4.66 -3.86 57.57
C PHE A 29 -5.85 -3.81 56.61
N VAL A 30 -7.07 -3.84 57.14
CA VAL A 30 -8.31 -3.77 56.34
C VAL A 30 -8.40 -2.42 55.62
N ALA A 31 -8.06 -1.31 56.29
CA ALA A 31 -8.07 0.03 55.68
C ALA A 31 -7.02 0.13 54.55
N ILE A 32 -5.84 -0.45 54.71
CA ILE A 32 -4.79 -0.45 53.66
C ILE A 32 -5.23 -1.30 52.46
N VAL A 33 -5.83 -2.47 52.68
CA VAL A 33 -6.33 -3.31 51.60
C VAL A 33 -7.47 -2.64 50.84
N VAL A 34 -8.40 -1.97 51.52
CA VAL A 34 -9.49 -1.23 50.86
C VAL A 34 -8.97 -0.04 50.05
N VAL A 35 -7.95 0.68 50.57
CA VAL A 35 -7.32 1.79 49.83
C VAL A 35 -6.58 1.27 48.59
N LEU A 36 -5.86 0.16 48.68
CA LEU A 36 -5.17 -0.46 47.55
C LEU A 36 -6.13 -1.01 46.50
N THR A 37 -7.30 -1.51 46.88
CA THR A 37 -8.31 -1.97 45.93
C THR A 37 -9.10 -0.82 45.27
N LEU A 38 -9.26 0.32 45.94
CA LEU A 38 -9.93 1.50 45.41
C LEU A 38 -9.02 2.38 44.54
N TRP A 39 -7.69 2.31 44.75
CA TRP A 39 -6.68 3.06 44.01
C TRP A 39 -5.79 2.18 43.11
N GLY A 40 -6.15 0.93 42.92
CA GLY A 40 -5.51 0.11 41.91
C GLY A 40 -5.53 0.83 40.56
N PRO A 41 -4.45 0.76 39.74
CA PRO A 41 -4.46 1.37 38.43
C PRO A 41 -5.67 0.80 37.68
N ARG A 42 -6.64 1.66 37.36
CA ARG A 42 -7.72 1.28 36.46
C ARG A 42 -7.03 0.95 35.15
N VAL A 43 -6.79 -0.34 34.89
CA VAL A 43 -6.43 -0.83 33.59
C VAL A 43 -7.60 -0.45 32.69
N LYS A 44 -7.49 0.70 32.01
CA LYS A 44 -8.34 0.98 30.88
C LYS A 44 -8.04 -0.16 29.91
N ALA A 45 -8.99 -1.07 29.75
CA ALA A 45 -8.97 -1.98 28.60
C ALA A 45 -8.80 -1.05 27.38
N GLN A 46 -7.66 -1.11 26.70
CA GLN A 46 -7.50 -0.44 25.42
C GLN A 46 -8.68 -0.92 24.57
N PRO A 47 -9.46 0.01 23.97
CA PRO A 47 -10.47 -0.40 23.00
C PRO A 47 -9.74 -1.36 22.07
N GLY A 48 -10.31 -2.56 21.85
CA GLY A 48 -9.67 -3.61 21.07
C GLY A 48 -9.08 -2.98 19.82
N ALA A 49 -7.77 -3.10 19.61
CA ALA A 49 -7.07 -2.42 18.53
C ALA A 49 -7.82 -2.75 17.24
N LYS A 50 -8.34 -1.73 16.55
CA LYS A 50 -9.04 -1.90 15.27
C LYS A 50 -8.11 -2.70 14.36
N VAL A 51 -8.57 -3.85 13.89
CA VAL A 51 -7.80 -4.65 12.93
C VAL A 51 -7.67 -3.84 11.65
N PRO A 52 -6.44 -3.49 11.19
CA PRO A 52 -6.24 -2.72 9.97
C PRO A 52 -6.80 -3.46 8.76
N ARG A 53 -7.34 -2.69 7.82
CA ARG A 53 -7.90 -3.22 6.58
C ARG A 53 -7.17 -2.65 5.38
N ILE A 54 -6.56 -3.51 4.57
CA ILE A 54 -5.87 -3.16 3.32
C ILE A 54 -6.78 -3.50 2.15
N GLY A 55 -7.00 -2.54 1.24
CA GLY A 55 -7.55 -2.81 -0.08
C GLY A 55 -6.43 -3.18 -1.05
N TYR A 56 -6.48 -4.36 -1.65
CA TYR A 56 -5.56 -4.77 -2.71
C TYR A 56 -6.25 -4.64 -4.06
N LEU A 57 -5.78 -3.70 -4.90
CA LEU A 57 -6.36 -3.41 -6.21
C LEU A 57 -5.39 -3.77 -7.34
N ALA A 58 -5.81 -4.62 -8.25
CA ALA A 58 -4.96 -5.06 -9.38
C ALA A 58 -5.75 -5.28 -10.67
N LEU A 59 -5.11 -5.01 -11.82
CA LEU A 59 -5.69 -5.28 -13.14
C LEU A 59 -5.78 -6.78 -13.44
N VAL A 60 -4.88 -7.58 -12.90
CA VAL A 60 -4.76 -9.03 -13.18
C VAL A 60 -5.93 -9.87 -12.65
N SER A 61 -5.95 -11.16 -13.00
CA SER A 61 -7.06 -12.08 -12.67
C SER A 61 -6.77 -12.94 -11.44
N GLY A 62 -6.72 -12.39 -10.22
CA GLY A 62 -6.51 -13.18 -9.00
C GLY A 62 -5.02 -13.36 -8.62
N PRO A 63 -4.69 -14.18 -7.60
CA PRO A 63 -3.35 -14.22 -7.01
C PRO A 63 -2.27 -14.66 -8.01
N ALA A 64 -1.13 -13.97 -7.97
CA ALA A 64 0.08 -14.26 -8.72
C ALA A 64 1.25 -14.34 -7.73
N TRP A 65 2.45 -14.73 -8.19
CA TRP A 65 3.62 -14.81 -7.33
C TRP A 65 3.94 -13.48 -6.60
N GLN A 66 3.60 -12.34 -7.20
CA GLN A 66 3.82 -11.04 -6.58
C GLN A 66 2.89 -10.78 -5.36
N GLU A 67 1.68 -11.35 -5.34
CA GLU A 67 0.84 -11.32 -4.13
C GLU A 67 1.42 -12.20 -3.03
N GLU A 68 1.98 -13.34 -3.40
CA GLU A 68 2.68 -14.23 -2.46
C GLU A 68 3.85 -13.49 -1.78
N GLU A 69 4.69 -12.78 -2.55
CA GLU A 69 5.78 -11.95 -2.04
C GLU A 69 5.27 -10.82 -1.13
N PHE A 70 4.18 -10.16 -1.53
CA PHE A 70 3.54 -9.13 -0.71
C PHE A 70 3.04 -9.70 0.62
N LEU A 71 2.35 -10.85 0.59
CA LEU A 71 1.88 -11.54 1.79
C LEU A 71 3.02 -12.04 2.66
N GLN A 72 4.11 -12.52 2.05
CA GLN A 72 5.30 -12.93 2.79
C GLN A 72 5.93 -11.76 3.52
N GLY A 73 6.09 -10.61 2.85
CA GLY A 73 6.59 -9.39 3.51
C GLY A 73 5.72 -8.94 4.68
N LEU A 74 4.39 -9.07 4.57
CA LEU A 74 3.49 -8.78 5.70
C LEU A 74 3.70 -9.78 6.85
N ARG A 75 3.84 -11.09 6.55
CA ARG A 75 4.10 -12.13 7.57
C ARG A 75 5.41 -11.89 8.31
N ASP A 76 6.46 -11.51 7.59
CA ASP A 76 7.79 -11.22 8.15
C ASP A 76 7.75 -10.02 9.13
N LEU A 77 6.79 -9.12 8.93
CA LEU A 77 6.48 -8.00 9.83
C LEU A 77 5.46 -8.35 10.93
N GLY A 78 5.04 -9.62 11.02
CA GLY A 78 4.09 -10.10 12.02
C GLY A 78 2.61 -9.88 11.67
N TYR A 79 2.29 -9.45 10.45
CA TYR A 79 0.91 -9.31 9.98
C TYR A 79 0.43 -10.61 9.32
N VAL A 80 -0.74 -11.10 9.74
CA VAL A 80 -1.35 -12.32 9.20
C VAL A 80 -2.80 -12.01 8.81
N ASP A 81 -3.11 -12.17 7.52
CA ASP A 81 -4.46 -11.95 7.00
C ASP A 81 -5.48 -12.81 7.73
N GLY A 82 -6.62 -12.20 8.10
CA GLY A 82 -7.68 -12.82 8.90
C GLY A 82 -7.39 -12.91 10.40
N LYS A 83 -6.19 -12.52 10.89
CA LYS A 83 -5.85 -12.51 12.33
C LYS A 83 -5.71 -11.08 12.86
N ASN A 84 -4.70 -10.36 12.43
CA ASN A 84 -4.37 -9.02 12.90
C ASN A 84 -4.35 -7.96 11.78
N ILE A 85 -4.67 -8.37 10.54
CA ILE A 85 -4.91 -7.55 9.36
C ILE A 85 -6.01 -8.20 8.52
N ILE A 86 -6.75 -7.41 7.74
CA ILE A 86 -7.74 -7.89 6.76
C ILE A 86 -7.34 -7.37 5.41
N ILE A 87 -7.28 -8.25 4.39
CA ILE A 87 -6.96 -7.86 3.01
C ILE A 87 -8.20 -8.04 2.14
N GLU A 88 -8.69 -6.92 1.61
CA GLU A 88 -9.84 -6.85 0.69
C GLU A 88 -9.33 -6.87 -0.74
N TYR A 89 -9.34 -8.02 -1.38
CA TYR A 89 -8.85 -8.18 -2.75
C TYR A 89 -9.87 -7.74 -3.79
N ARG A 90 -9.41 -6.96 -4.78
CA ARG A 90 -10.17 -6.53 -5.96
C ARG A 90 -9.34 -6.73 -7.21
N TRP A 91 -9.70 -7.72 -8.00
CA TRP A 91 -9.05 -8.04 -9.27
C TRP A 91 -9.97 -7.67 -10.44
N ALA A 92 -9.45 -6.90 -11.38
CA ALA A 92 -10.20 -6.49 -12.55
C ALA A 92 -10.24 -7.56 -13.66
N ALA A 93 -9.54 -8.68 -13.49
CA ALA A 93 -9.49 -9.79 -14.45
C ALA A 93 -9.04 -9.36 -15.85
N GLY A 94 -8.05 -8.47 -15.95
CA GLY A 94 -7.54 -7.93 -17.21
C GLY A 94 -8.40 -6.82 -17.82
N LYS A 95 -9.55 -6.50 -17.25
CA LYS A 95 -10.50 -5.50 -17.74
C LYS A 95 -10.30 -4.18 -17.02
N ALA A 96 -9.60 -3.24 -17.65
CA ALA A 96 -9.26 -1.94 -17.06
C ALA A 96 -10.50 -1.09 -16.73
N ASP A 97 -11.57 -1.23 -17.50
CA ASP A 97 -12.87 -0.56 -17.30
C ASP A 97 -13.54 -0.90 -15.97
N ARG A 98 -13.20 -2.02 -15.33
CA ARG A 98 -13.71 -2.42 -14.02
C ARG A 98 -12.99 -1.73 -12.85
N LEU A 99 -11.78 -1.25 -13.05
CA LEU A 99 -10.94 -0.70 -11.98
C LEU A 99 -11.58 0.48 -11.22
N PRO A 100 -12.25 1.46 -11.88
CA PRO A 100 -12.89 2.56 -11.17
C PRO A 100 -13.93 2.08 -10.15
N ALA A 101 -14.84 1.20 -10.55
CA ALA A 101 -15.86 0.66 -9.64
C ALA A 101 -15.26 -0.14 -8.48
N LEU A 102 -14.22 -0.95 -8.75
CA LEU A 102 -13.50 -1.71 -7.72
C LEU A 102 -12.75 -0.80 -6.72
N ALA A 103 -12.17 0.31 -7.20
CA ALA A 103 -11.55 1.30 -6.32
C ALA A 103 -12.57 1.99 -5.42
N GLU A 104 -13.73 2.37 -5.97
CA GLU A 104 -14.83 2.94 -5.19
C GLU A 104 -15.38 1.97 -4.15
N GLU A 105 -15.45 0.66 -4.44
CA GLU A 105 -15.82 -0.35 -3.45
C GLU A 105 -14.86 -0.33 -2.25
N LEU A 106 -13.55 -0.27 -2.48
CA LEU A 106 -12.55 -0.19 -1.41
C LEU A 106 -12.72 1.08 -0.57
N VAL A 107 -13.03 2.21 -1.21
CA VAL A 107 -13.32 3.47 -0.52
C VAL A 107 -14.59 3.33 0.34
N ARG A 108 -15.66 2.72 -0.17
CA ARG A 108 -16.90 2.44 0.61
C ARG A 108 -16.66 1.51 1.79
N LEU A 109 -15.75 0.53 1.66
CA LEU A 109 -15.33 -0.36 2.74
C LEU A 109 -14.48 0.35 3.81
N LYS A 110 -14.09 1.61 3.57
CA LYS A 110 -13.26 2.42 4.47
C LYS A 110 -11.97 1.70 4.86
N VAL A 111 -11.28 1.15 3.85
CA VAL A 111 -9.97 0.54 4.06
C VAL A 111 -8.97 1.57 4.60
N ASP A 112 -8.01 1.13 5.40
CA ASP A 112 -7.02 2.02 6.02
C ASP A 112 -5.91 2.42 5.04
N LEU A 113 -5.67 1.60 3.99
CA LEU A 113 -4.83 1.93 2.84
C LEU A 113 -5.23 1.11 1.60
N ILE A 114 -4.86 1.58 0.41
CA ILE A 114 -5.00 0.85 -0.85
C ILE A 114 -3.62 0.49 -1.37
N ALA A 115 -3.34 -0.81 -1.49
CA ALA A 115 -2.17 -1.35 -2.19
C ALA A 115 -2.54 -1.55 -3.67
N ALA A 116 -2.00 -0.71 -4.55
CA ALA A 116 -2.35 -0.72 -5.97
C ALA A 116 -1.23 -1.32 -6.83
N ARG A 117 -1.57 -2.34 -7.60
CA ARG A 117 -0.64 -3.02 -8.50
C ARG A 117 -1.03 -2.79 -9.95
N THR A 118 -0.13 -2.28 -10.74
CA THR A 118 -0.23 -1.81 -12.14
C THR A 118 -0.63 -0.33 -12.24
N THR A 119 -0.13 0.32 -13.28
CA THR A 119 -0.41 1.74 -13.53
C THR A 119 -1.90 2.06 -13.64
N PRO A 120 -2.74 1.25 -14.34
CA PRO A 120 -4.18 1.49 -14.37
C PRO A 120 -4.85 1.39 -12.99
N ALA A 121 -4.40 0.48 -12.12
CA ALA A 121 -4.96 0.34 -10.77
C ALA A 121 -4.59 1.54 -9.88
N VAL A 122 -3.36 2.04 -9.98
CA VAL A 122 -2.93 3.27 -9.29
C VAL A 122 -3.77 4.46 -9.75
N GLN A 123 -4.01 4.60 -11.06
CA GLN A 123 -4.85 5.67 -11.61
C GLN A 123 -6.28 5.59 -11.08
N ALA A 124 -6.86 4.40 -11.04
CA ALA A 124 -8.22 4.21 -10.51
C ALA A 124 -8.30 4.54 -9.01
N ALA A 125 -7.34 4.09 -8.21
CA ALA A 125 -7.27 4.42 -6.79
C ALA A 125 -7.10 5.93 -6.57
N LYS A 126 -6.21 6.60 -7.33
CA LYS A 126 -6.00 8.06 -7.28
C LYS A 126 -7.29 8.84 -7.57
N ASN A 127 -8.06 8.38 -8.54
CA ASN A 127 -9.32 9.04 -8.91
C ASN A 127 -10.42 8.81 -7.86
N ALA A 128 -10.40 7.68 -7.15
CA ALA A 128 -11.42 7.31 -6.18
C ALA A 128 -11.23 7.99 -4.81
N THR A 129 -10.00 8.36 -4.43
CA THR A 129 -9.73 8.96 -3.11
C THR A 129 -8.52 9.87 -3.11
N THR A 130 -8.62 10.95 -2.32
CA THR A 130 -7.50 11.85 -2.01
C THR A 130 -7.05 11.75 -0.56
N SER A 131 -7.75 10.95 0.27
CA SER A 131 -7.52 10.85 1.72
C SER A 131 -6.98 9.49 2.17
N ILE A 132 -7.46 8.39 1.55
CA ILE A 132 -6.94 7.06 1.88
C ILE A 132 -5.53 6.93 1.30
N PRO A 133 -4.51 6.55 2.09
CA PRO A 133 -3.16 6.31 1.57
C PRO A 133 -3.15 5.26 0.46
N ILE A 134 -2.40 5.52 -0.60
CA ILE A 134 -2.22 4.60 -1.72
C ILE A 134 -0.75 4.20 -1.79
N VAL A 135 -0.49 2.90 -1.72
CA VAL A 135 0.85 2.32 -1.85
C VAL A 135 0.99 1.66 -3.22
N ILE A 136 1.86 2.19 -4.05
CA ILE A 136 2.19 1.62 -5.35
C ILE A 136 3.05 0.37 -5.14
N LEU A 137 2.54 -0.81 -5.48
CA LEU A 137 3.30 -2.05 -5.48
C LEU A 137 4.10 -2.23 -6.78
N SER A 138 3.56 -1.76 -7.90
CA SER A 138 4.24 -1.72 -9.21
C SER A 138 3.53 -0.74 -10.13
N SER A 139 4.25 0.23 -10.66
CA SER A 139 3.77 1.17 -11.70
C SER A 139 4.93 1.64 -12.56
N ALA A 140 4.66 1.97 -13.80
CA ALA A 140 5.60 2.73 -14.60
C ALA A 140 5.78 4.12 -14.02
N ASP A 141 6.94 4.71 -14.17
CA ASP A 141 7.36 6.04 -13.70
C ASP A 141 6.24 6.91 -13.08
N PRO A 142 6.11 6.93 -11.74
CA PRO A 142 5.00 7.61 -11.07
C PRO A 142 5.09 9.14 -11.14
N VAL A 143 6.26 9.69 -11.48
CA VAL A 143 6.45 11.13 -11.68
C VAL A 143 5.93 11.52 -13.06
N ARG A 144 6.38 10.82 -14.11
CA ARG A 144 5.97 11.10 -15.49
C ARG A 144 4.48 10.77 -15.73
N THR A 145 3.91 9.82 -15.00
CA THR A 145 2.46 9.55 -15.02
C THR A 145 1.65 10.54 -14.17
N GLY A 146 2.31 11.44 -13.45
CA GLY A 146 1.66 12.44 -12.61
C GLY A 146 1.02 11.90 -11.33
N PHE A 147 1.44 10.73 -10.85
CA PHE A 147 0.93 10.18 -9.59
C PHE A 147 1.55 10.86 -8.38
N VAL A 148 2.82 11.20 -8.46
CA VAL A 148 3.58 11.89 -7.42
C VAL A 148 4.37 13.06 -8.01
N ALA A 149 4.67 14.07 -7.19
CA ALA A 149 5.45 15.23 -7.61
C ALA A 149 6.93 14.88 -7.86
N SER A 150 7.52 14.05 -7.01
CA SER A 150 8.87 13.49 -7.17
C SER A 150 8.99 12.20 -6.36
N LEU A 151 10.03 11.39 -6.64
CA LEU A 151 10.28 10.16 -5.87
C LEU A 151 10.65 10.45 -4.41
N ALA A 152 11.43 11.52 -4.16
CA ALA A 152 11.85 11.90 -2.82
C ALA A 152 10.76 12.61 -2.01
N ARG A 153 9.83 13.30 -2.68
CA ARG A 153 8.73 14.05 -2.05
C ARG A 153 7.45 13.84 -2.85
N PRO A 154 6.71 12.77 -2.60
CA PRO A 154 5.50 12.43 -3.36
C PRO A 154 4.43 13.51 -3.35
N GLY A 155 4.27 14.25 -2.24
CA GLY A 155 3.43 15.46 -2.17
C GLY A 155 1.94 15.23 -1.96
N GLY A 156 1.47 13.98 -1.86
CA GLY A 156 0.06 13.62 -1.70
C GLY A 156 -0.13 12.35 -0.89
N ASN A 157 -1.28 11.68 -1.08
CA ASN A 157 -1.63 10.42 -0.42
C ASN A 157 -1.06 9.18 -1.14
N ILE A 158 -0.18 9.34 -2.14
CA ILE A 158 0.40 8.26 -2.94
C ILE A 158 1.88 8.13 -2.64
N THR A 159 2.35 6.92 -2.37
CA THR A 159 3.75 6.54 -2.21
C THR A 159 4.00 5.13 -2.74
N GLY A 160 5.23 4.65 -2.77
CA GLY A 160 5.55 3.26 -3.13
C GLY A 160 6.71 3.12 -4.11
N MET A 161 6.64 2.07 -4.93
CA MET A 161 7.73 1.67 -5.83
C MET A 161 7.53 2.21 -7.25
N SER A 162 8.65 2.55 -7.90
CA SER A 162 8.72 2.96 -9.30
C SER A 162 9.38 1.87 -10.14
N SER A 163 8.90 1.69 -11.36
CA SER A 163 9.54 0.84 -12.37
C SER A 163 10.23 1.70 -13.43
N ILE A 164 11.50 1.42 -13.70
CA ILE A 164 12.31 2.06 -14.76
C ILE A 164 12.11 1.40 -16.13
N MET A 165 11.08 0.59 -16.31
CA MET A 165 10.86 -0.19 -17.54
C MET A 165 10.74 0.66 -18.82
N PRO A 166 10.11 1.85 -18.82
CA PRO A 166 10.12 2.72 -20.01
C PRO A 166 11.52 3.16 -20.41
N GLU A 167 12.34 3.56 -19.43
CA GLU A 167 13.71 4.07 -19.62
C GLU A 167 14.65 3.03 -20.22
N LEU A 168 14.35 1.74 -20.08
CA LEU A 168 15.13 0.64 -20.68
C LEU A 168 14.88 0.45 -22.18
N ALA A 169 14.08 1.30 -22.83
CA ALA A 169 13.78 1.17 -24.26
C ALA A 169 15.04 1.14 -25.13
N GLY A 170 16.00 2.04 -24.87
CA GLY A 170 17.28 2.07 -25.59
C GLY A 170 18.05 0.77 -25.48
N LYS A 171 18.20 0.22 -24.27
CA LYS A 171 18.92 -1.05 -24.05
C LYS A 171 18.24 -2.25 -24.71
N ARG A 172 16.90 -2.27 -24.70
CA ARG A 172 16.15 -3.33 -25.41
C ARG A 172 16.40 -3.29 -26.91
N LEU A 173 16.43 -2.10 -27.54
CA LEU A 173 16.68 -1.95 -28.96
C LEU A 173 18.14 -2.27 -29.31
N GLU A 174 19.10 -1.90 -28.47
CA GLU A 174 20.49 -2.29 -28.61
C GLU A 174 20.63 -3.82 -28.67
N LEU A 175 20.08 -4.53 -27.67
CA LEU A 175 20.10 -6.00 -27.63
C LEU A 175 19.38 -6.64 -28.81
N LEU A 176 18.24 -6.08 -29.24
CA LEU A 176 17.55 -6.56 -30.44
C LEU A 176 18.40 -6.41 -31.70
N LYS A 177 19.17 -5.34 -31.82
CA LYS A 177 20.05 -5.11 -32.97
C LYS A 177 21.27 -6.01 -32.94
N GLU A 178 21.79 -6.37 -31.75
CA GLU A 178 22.84 -7.39 -31.63
C GLU A 178 22.37 -8.76 -32.12
N VAL A 179 21.14 -9.18 -31.76
CA VAL A 179 20.55 -10.47 -32.16
C VAL A 179 20.11 -10.46 -33.61
N VAL A 180 19.64 -9.32 -34.12
CA VAL A 180 19.15 -9.13 -35.50
C VAL A 180 19.90 -7.94 -36.14
N PRO A 181 21.16 -8.11 -36.63
CA PRO A 181 21.96 -6.99 -37.09
C PRO A 181 21.38 -6.16 -38.23
N LYS A 182 20.53 -6.78 -39.06
CA LYS A 182 19.82 -6.12 -40.19
C LYS A 182 18.47 -5.53 -39.79
N LEU A 183 18.15 -5.44 -38.49
CA LEU A 183 16.90 -4.86 -38.01
C LEU A 183 16.81 -3.39 -38.40
N SER A 184 15.83 -3.05 -39.23
CA SER A 184 15.57 -1.71 -39.74
C SER A 184 14.22 -1.13 -39.31
N ARG A 185 13.31 -2.01 -38.84
CA ARG A 185 11.98 -1.63 -38.37
C ARG A 185 11.59 -2.46 -37.16
N VAL A 186 11.13 -1.77 -36.11
CA VAL A 186 10.62 -2.38 -34.87
C VAL A 186 9.17 -1.97 -34.62
N ALA A 187 8.34 -2.93 -34.26
CA ALA A 187 6.99 -2.66 -33.77
C ALA A 187 6.95 -2.68 -32.24
N PHE A 188 6.06 -1.89 -31.65
CA PHE A 188 5.81 -1.86 -30.23
C PHE A 188 4.32 -2.07 -29.95
N LEU A 189 3.96 -3.16 -29.27
CA LEU A 189 2.57 -3.45 -28.88
C LEU A 189 2.28 -2.82 -27.51
N ALA A 190 1.37 -1.86 -27.49
CA ALA A 190 0.95 -1.13 -26.30
C ALA A 190 -0.53 -1.40 -25.96
N TYR A 191 -0.83 -1.35 -24.66
CA TYR A 191 -2.18 -1.44 -24.13
C TYR A 191 -2.74 -0.02 -23.87
N GLY A 192 -3.66 0.45 -24.72
CA GLY A 192 -4.19 1.81 -24.69
C GLY A 192 -4.82 2.24 -23.36
N PRO A 193 -5.57 1.37 -22.66
CA PRO A 193 -6.13 1.70 -21.33
C PRO A 193 -5.09 1.85 -20.20
N ASP A 194 -3.82 1.52 -20.43
CA ASP A 194 -2.76 1.83 -19.47
C ASP A 194 -2.32 3.29 -19.62
N PRO A 195 -2.45 4.15 -18.61
CA PRO A 195 -1.99 5.53 -18.67
C PRO A 195 -0.52 5.69 -19.08
N ALA A 196 0.33 4.69 -18.76
CA ALA A 196 1.75 4.72 -19.10
C ALA A 196 2.06 4.31 -20.55
N HIS A 197 1.09 3.86 -21.35
CA HIS A 197 1.38 3.41 -22.71
C HIS A 197 2.08 4.50 -23.56
N LYS A 198 1.70 5.76 -23.37
CA LYS A 198 2.32 6.89 -24.07
C LYS A 198 3.81 7.07 -23.74
N LEU A 199 4.20 6.79 -22.49
CA LEU A 199 5.59 6.86 -22.07
C LEU A 199 6.41 5.76 -22.75
N PHE A 200 5.91 4.52 -22.73
CA PHE A 200 6.57 3.40 -23.40
C PHE A 200 6.72 3.61 -24.90
N VAL A 201 5.66 4.08 -25.56
CA VAL A 201 5.66 4.38 -26.99
C VAL A 201 6.71 5.45 -27.30
N LYS A 202 6.66 6.58 -26.57
CA LYS A 202 7.59 7.68 -26.79
C LYS A 202 9.04 7.28 -26.56
N ASP A 203 9.35 6.65 -25.44
CA ASP A 203 10.73 6.26 -25.11
C ASP A 203 11.27 5.23 -26.12
N THR A 204 10.42 4.31 -26.62
CA THR A 204 10.82 3.35 -27.66
C THR A 204 11.01 4.02 -29.01
N GLU A 205 10.15 4.98 -29.38
CA GLU A 205 10.28 5.77 -30.62
C GLU A 205 11.57 6.58 -30.62
N ASP A 206 11.85 7.29 -29.51
CA ASP A 206 13.05 8.12 -29.37
C ASP A 206 14.33 7.24 -29.46
N ALA A 207 14.31 6.07 -28.82
CA ALA A 207 15.39 5.10 -28.93
C ALA A 207 15.52 4.53 -30.36
N ALA A 208 14.43 4.18 -31.04
CA ALA A 208 14.46 3.67 -32.40
C ALA A 208 15.07 4.70 -33.36
N ARG A 209 14.77 6.00 -33.18
CA ARG A 209 15.34 7.10 -33.95
C ARG A 209 16.87 7.19 -33.78
N GLN A 210 17.38 7.03 -32.53
CA GLN A 210 18.83 7.01 -32.28
C GLN A 210 19.55 5.87 -33.00
N PHE A 211 18.90 4.70 -33.11
CA PHE A 211 19.44 3.54 -33.83
C PHE A 211 19.12 3.55 -35.32
N LYS A 212 18.54 4.64 -35.88
CA LYS A 212 18.13 4.79 -37.28
C LYS A 212 17.17 3.67 -37.73
N MET A 213 16.28 3.25 -36.83
CA MET A 213 15.22 2.27 -37.11
C MET A 213 13.87 2.94 -37.31
N SER A 214 13.07 2.42 -38.25
CA SER A 214 11.66 2.78 -38.36
C SER A 214 10.88 2.23 -37.18
N PHE A 215 9.97 3.02 -36.62
CA PHE A 215 9.15 2.64 -35.46
C PHE A 215 7.69 2.50 -35.85
N GLN A 216 7.03 1.44 -35.40
CA GLN A 216 5.60 1.20 -35.64
C GLN A 216 4.89 0.99 -34.29
N PRO A 217 4.15 1.98 -33.76
CA PRO A 217 3.30 1.77 -32.58
C PRO A 217 2.05 0.96 -32.96
N LEU A 218 1.74 -0.06 -32.19
CA LEU A 218 0.56 -0.91 -32.29
C LEU A 218 -0.20 -0.79 -30.95
N ILE A 219 -1.24 0.06 -30.93
CA ILE A 219 -1.99 0.34 -29.70
C ILE A 219 -3.30 -0.42 -29.75
N ILE A 220 -3.53 -1.33 -28.81
CA ILE A 220 -4.76 -2.11 -28.71
C ILE A 220 -5.53 -1.76 -27.43
N GLY A 221 -6.87 -1.76 -27.53
CA GLY A 221 -7.76 -1.47 -26.42
C GLY A 221 -8.12 -2.72 -25.60
N ALA A 222 -8.06 -3.89 -26.23
CA ALA A 222 -8.45 -5.16 -25.65
C ALA A 222 -7.69 -6.32 -26.34
N PRO A 223 -7.67 -7.54 -25.75
CA PRO A 223 -6.98 -8.71 -26.33
C PRO A 223 -7.41 -9.07 -27.76
N GLU A 224 -8.64 -8.77 -28.12
CA GLU A 224 -9.21 -9.01 -29.45
C GLU A 224 -8.48 -8.22 -30.55
N GLY A 225 -7.81 -7.12 -30.20
CA GLY A 225 -7.00 -6.31 -31.12
C GLY A 225 -5.65 -6.94 -31.50
N ILE A 226 -5.21 -8.01 -30.83
CA ILE A 226 -3.88 -8.62 -31.02
C ILE A 226 -3.71 -9.10 -32.46
N GLU A 227 -4.70 -9.77 -33.02
CA GLU A 227 -4.61 -10.34 -34.40
C GLU A 227 -4.48 -9.24 -35.46
N GLY A 228 -5.25 -8.16 -35.30
CA GLY A 228 -5.13 -6.95 -36.13
C GLY A 228 -3.75 -6.29 -36.03
N ALA A 229 -3.21 -6.19 -34.82
CA ALA A 229 -1.87 -5.67 -34.59
C ALA A 229 -0.78 -6.50 -35.28
N PHE A 230 -0.85 -7.83 -35.20
CA PHE A 230 0.08 -8.71 -35.93
C PHE A 230 -0.07 -8.61 -37.45
N SER A 231 -1.29 -8.45 -37.96
CA SER A 231 -1.53 -8.21 -39.40
C SER A 231 -0.91 -6.89 -39.86
N ALA A 232 -1.07 -5.81 -39.11
CA ALA A 232 -0.43 -4.52 -39.37
C ALA A 232 1.10 -4.61 -39.30
N MET A 233 1.65 -5.34 -38.32
CA MET A 233 3.09 -5.59 -38.19
C MET A 233 3.66 -6.29 -39.45
N ARG A 234 2.99 -7.34 -39.94
CA ARG A 234 3.39 -8.06 -41.15
C ARG A 234 3.32 -7.17 -42.39
N LYS A 235 2.24 -6.40 -42.56
CA LYS A 235 2.08 -5.46 -43.70
C LYS A 235 3.21 -4.47 -43.78
N GLU A 236 3.62 -3.91 -42.64
CA GLU A 236 4.70 -2.94 -42.55
C GLU A 236 6.10 -3.59 -42.46
N ARG A 237 6.18 -4.92 -42.50
CA ARG A 237 7.43 -5.69 -42.48
C ARG A 237 8.33 -5.36 -41.28
N ALA A 238 7.76 -5.24 -40.07
CA ALA A 238 8.56 -5.09 -38.86
C ALA A 238 9.36 -6.35 -38.59
N GLY A 239 10.66 -6.19 -38.40
CA GLY A 239 11.57 -7.31 -38.15
C GLY A 239 11.63 -7.78 -36.69
N ALA A 240 11.10 -6.99 -35.76
CA ALA A 240 10.99 -7.34 -34.35
C ALA A 240 9.76 -6.68 -33.69
N LEU A 241 9.28 -7.30 -32.64
CA LEU A 241 8.18 -6.80 -31.81
C LEU A 241 8.66 -6.65 -30.36
N ILE A 242 8.45 -5.47 -29.80
CA ILE A 242 8.54 -5.23 -28.36
C ILE A 242 7.13 -5.20 -27.81
N VAL A 243 6.89 -5.89 -26.71
CA VAL A 243 5.59 -5.94 -26.04
C VAL A 243 5.67 -5.20 -24.72
N GLN A 244 4.68 -4.34 -24.45
CA GLN A 244 4.58 -3.63 -23.18
C GLN A 244 4.49 -4.66 -22.03
N PRO A 245 5.26 -4.48 -20.93
CA PRO A 245 5.36 -5.48 -19.85
C PRO A 245 4.03 -5.88 -19.22
N LEU A 246 3.02 -5.03 -19.27
CA LEU A 246 1.69 -5.30 -18.74
C LEU A 246 1.03 -6.54 -19.38
N PHE A 247 1.27 -6.80 -20.66
CA PHE A 247 0.75 -8.01 -21.35
C PHE A 247 1.36 -9.30 -20.83
N ILE A 248 2.66 -9.29 -20.52
CA ILE A 248 3.41 -10.48 -20.08
C ILE A 248 2.83 -10.98 -18.75
N ASN A 249 2.48 -10.09 -17.85
CA ASN A 249 1.89 -10.43 -16.56
C ASN A 249 0.50 -11.11 -16.67
N ASN A 250 -0.19 -10.93 -17.80
CA ASN A 250 -1.51 -11.53 -18.06
C ASN A 250 -1.42 -12.84 -18.86
N LEU A 251 -0.37 -13.01 -19.67
CA LEU A 251 -0.21 -14.20 -20.54
C LEU A 251 0.24 -15.47 -19.79
N ASP A 252 1.00 -15.33 -18.71
CA ASP A 252 1.53 -16.46 -17.94
C ASP A 252 0.46 -17.36 -17.29
N ARG A 253 -0.77 -16.87 -17.15
CA ARG A 253 -1.86 -17.64 -16.52
C ARG A 253 -2.54 -18.65 -17.44
N GLY A 254 -2.62 -18.36 -18.72
CA GLY A 254 -3.27 -19.29 -19.67
C GLY A 254 -2.52 -20.62 -19.82
N LYS A 255 -1.21 -20.64 -19.53
CA LYS A 255 -0.38 -21.85 -19.63
C LYS A 255 -0.30 -22.66 -18.33
N ARG A 256 -0.33 -22.02 -17.17
CA ARG A 256 -0.23 -22.74 -15.88
C ARG A 256 -1.51 -23.49 -15.50
N SER A 257 -2.70 -22.99 -15.89
CA SER A 257 -3.95 -23.70 -15.61
C SER A 257 -4.17 -24.95 -16.48
N ARG A 258 -3.40 -25.14 -17.57
CA ARG A 258 -3.48 -26.34 -18.41
C ARG A 258 -2.51 -27.46 -18.01
N ASN A 259 -1.56 -27.18 -17.09
CA ASN A 259 -0.53 -28.13 -16.67
C ASN A 259 -0.57 -28.42 -15.14
N SER A 260 -1.68 -28.13 -14.46
CA SER A 260 -1.90 -28.65 -13.09
C SER A 260 -2.60 -30.00 -13.21
N PRO A 261 -2.05 -31.08 -12.60
CA PRO A 261 -2.62 -32.41 -12.63
C PRO A 261 -3.96 -32.47 -11.91
#